data_08c948443c8a0ad508a31cf66d4a34aa
#
_entry.id   08c948443c8a0ad508a31cf66d4a34aa
#
_cell.length_a   1.000
_cell.length_b   1.000
_cell.length_c   1.000
_cell.angle_alpha   90.00
_cell.angle_beta   90.00
_cell.angle_gamma   90.00
#
_symmetry.space_group_name_H-M   'P 1'
#
loop_
_entity.id
_entity.type
_entity.pdbx_description
1 polymer ?
#
loop_
_entity_poly.entity_id
_entity_poly.type
_entity_poly.pdbx_seq_one_letter_code
_entity_poly.pdbx_strand_id
1 'polypeptide(L)'
;MTAFERTATGFRCVLEAHLREALVTQLRELRDELEHAKSLPYDQLGPHLKRLFPAGYHTNAEHDAEFRRLTHDELAATHKEMVNDSIEFIQRVGELSADELDRFVRAINATRLVVGTILDVSEDDTEPKPDDPLADFWEMYDFLGWVLYQGLTALTGNAP
;
A
#
# COMPACT_ATOMS: atom_id res chain seq x y z
N MET A 1 -0.09 -19.00 -11.20
CA MET A 1 0.07 -18.79 -9.74
C MET A 1 -1.00 -17.79 -9.27
N THR A 2 -1.59 -18.03 -8.15
CA THR A 2 -2.58 -17.11 -7.53
C THR A 2 -2.10 -16.73 -6.12
N ALA A 3 -2.47 -15.54 -5.64
CA ALA A 3 -2.15 -15.10 -4.29
C ALA A 3 -3.26 -15.44 -3.28
N PHE A 4 -4.51 -15.47 -3.74
CA PHE A 4 -5.68 -15.71 -2.92
C PHE A 4 -6.62 -16.70 -3.58
N GLU A 5 -7.13 -17.62 -2.80
CA GLU A 5 -8.16 -18.56 -3.20
C GLU A 5 -9.46 -18.27 -2.44
N ARG A 6 -10.57 -18.28 -3.15
CA ARG A 6 -11.90 -18.20 -2.53
C ARG A 6 -12.23 -19.54 -1.86
N THR A 7 -12.73 -19.47 -0.65
CA THR A 7 -13.23 -20.63 0.11
C THR A 7 -14.75 -20.55 0.28
N ALA A 8 -15.34 -21.49 0.99
CA ALA A 8 -16.78 -21.45 1.27
C ALA A 8 -17.18 -20.27 2.17
N THR A 9 -16.28 -19.78 3.01
CA THR A 9 -16.54 -18.77 4.06
C THR A 9 -15.72 -17.49 3.92
N GLY A 10 -14.78 -17.44 2.99
CA GLY A 10 -13.91 -16.28 2.82
C GLY A 10 -12.82 -16.50 1.78
N PHE A 11 -11.60 -16.13 2.15
CA PHE A 11 -10.43 -16.18 1.28
C PHE A 11 -9.23 -16.73 2.04
N ARG A 12 -8.39 -17.46 1.33
CA ARG A 12 -7.13 -17.96 1.86
C ARG A 12 -5.96 -17.39 1.07
N CYS A 13 -4.96 -16.86 1.78
CA CYS A 13 -3.69 -16.49 1.16
C CYS A 13 -2.89 -17.76 0.87
N VAL A 14 -2.50 -17.95 -0.39
CA VAL A 14 -1.74 -19.12 -0.85
C VAL A 14 -0.34 -18.75 -1.38
N LEU A 15 0.11 -17.53 -1.08
CA LEU A 15 1.47 -17.11 -1.39
C LEU A 15 2.51 -17.99 -0.69
N GLU A 16 3.61 -18.25 -1.38
CA GLU A 16 4.77 -18.91 -0.79
C GLU A 16 5.39 -18.08 0.34
N ALA A 17 6.04 -18.75 1.29
CA ALA A 17 6.56 -18.12 2.49
C ALA A 17 7.47 -16.92 2.21
N HIS A 18 8.39 -17.04 1.25
CA HIS A 18 9.31 -15.96 0.91
C HIS A 18 8.61 -14.72 0.33
N LEU A 19 7.52 -14.91 -0.42
CA LEU A 19 6.71 -13.80 -0.95
C LEU A 19 5.91 -13.11 0.15
N ARG A 20 5.40 -13.88 1.11
CA ARG A 20 4.75 -13.30 2.30
C ARG A 20 5.73 -12.47 3.14
N GLU A 21 6.94 -12.98 3.34
CA GLU A 21 7.98 -12.25 4.06
C GLU A 21 8.37 -10.95 3.35
N ALA A 22 8.47 -10.96 2.03
CA ALA A 22 8.71 -9.76 1.24
C ALA A 22 7.59 -8.71 1.44
N LEU A 23 6.32 -9.12 1.40
CA LEU A 23 5.19 -8.21 1.68
C LEU A 23 5.22 -7.68 3.11
N VAL A 24 5.47 -8.53 4.09
CA VAL A 24 5.56 -8.12 5.51
C VAL A 24 6.67 -7.11 5.71
N THR A 25 7.82 -7.30 5.08
CA THR A 25 8.94 -6.36 5.14
C THR A 25 8.54 -4.99 4.60
N GLN A 26 7.90 -4.93 3.42
CA GLN A 26 7.45 -3.68 2.83
C GLN A 26 6.36 -2.98 3.67
N LEU A 27 5.42 -3.74 4.18
CA LEU A 27 4.38 -3.20 5.06
C LEU A 27 4.95 -2.65 6.37
N ARG A 28 5.95 -3.31 6.96
CA ARG A 28 6.64 -2.82 8.16
C ARG A 28 7.42 -1.54 7.89
N GLU A 29 8.10 -1.44 6.78
CA GLU A 29 8.79 -0.21 6.38
C GLU A 29 7.82 0.95 6.24
N LEU A 30 6.69 0.76 5.57
CA LEU A 30 5.66 1.79 5.46
C LEU A 30 5.08 2.15 6.85
N ARG A 31 4.80 1.17 7.69
CA ARG A 31 4.33 1.40 9.06
C ARG A 31 5.28 2.29 9.85
N ASP A 32 6.57 2.00 9.79
CA ASP A 32 7.60 2.75 10.53
C ASP A 32 7.73 4.18 9.99
N GLU A 33 7.65 4.37 8.68
CA GLU A 33 7.59 5.69 8.07
C GLU A 33 6.33 6.48 8.48
N LEU A 34 5.17 5.83 8.53
CA LEU A 34 3.93 6.46 8.99
C LEU A 34 3.97 6.85 10.47
N GLU A 35 4.60 6.05 11.31
CA GLU A 35 4.83 6.41 12.73
C GLU A 35 5.70 7.64 12.86
N HIS A 36 6.76 7.73 12.07
CA HIS A 36 7.61 8.91 12.02
C HIS A 36 6.87 10.13 11.44
N ALA A 37 6.08 9.93 10.39
CA ALA A 37 5.29 10.98 9.73
C ALA A 37 4.25 11.63 10.67
N LYS A 38 3.73 10.89 11.64
CA LYS A 38 2.78 11.41 12.64
C LYS A 38 3.33 12.58 13.42
N SER A 39 4.64 12.61 13.69
CA SER A 39 5.31 13.69 14.42
C SER A 39 5.79 14.85 13.54
N LEU A 40 5.69 14.73 12.21
CA LEU A 40 6.18 15.72 11.25
C LEU A 40 5.03 16.53 10.66
N PRO A 41 5.19 17.86 10.47
CA PRO A 41 4.29 18.66 9.65
C PRO A 41 4.27 18.14 8.20
N TYR A 42 3.15 18.33 7.50
CA TYR A 42 3.00 17.90 6.10
C TYR A 42 4.15 18.36 5.19
N ASP A 43 4.59 19.62 5.35
CA ASP A 43 5.65 20.19 4.51
C ASP A 43 7.02 19.50 4.68
N GLN A 44 7.22 18.82 5.81
CA GLN A 44 8.44 18.07 6.11
C GLN A 44 8.36 16.59 5.72
N LEU A 45 7.21 16.12 5.23
CA LEU A 45 7.06 14.76 4.73
C LEU A 45 7.86 14.58 3.43
N GLY A 46 8.46 13.41 3.28
CA GLY A 46 9.03 13.01 2.00
C GLY A 46 7.96 12.97 0.89
N PRO A 47 8.33 13.25 -0.38
CA PRO A 47 7.37 13.25 -1.50
C PRO A 47 6.59 11.93 -1.63
N HIS A 48 7.21 10.81 -1.28
CA HIS A 48 6.61 9.47 -1.35
C HIS A 48 5.47 9.28 -0.36
N LEU A 49 5.51 9.93 0.80
CA LEU A 49 4.43 9.86 1.79
C LEU A 49 3.31 10.87 1.55
N LYS A 50 3.61 11.99 0.90
CA LYS A 50 2.61 13.05 0.65
C LYS A 50 1.38 12.56 -0.10
N ARG A 51 1.51 11.55 -0.94
CA ARG A 51 0.38 10.93 -1.65
C ARG A 51 -0.65 10.28 -0.74
N LEU A 52 -0.26 9.88 0.46
CA LEU A 52 -1.16 9.31 1.46
C LEU A 52 -1.94 10.37 2.25
N PHE A 53 -1.63 11.65 2.04
CA PHE A 53 -2.25 12.81 2.69
C PHE A 53 -2.81 13.76 1.62
N PRO A 54 -3.95 13.41 0.97
CA PRO A 54 -4.49 14.19 -0.13
C PRO A 54 -4.93 15.59 0.28
N ALA A 55 -4.91 16.51 -0.69
CA ALA A 55 -5.44 17.86 -0.50
C ALA A 55 -6.95 17.83 -0.26
N GLY A 56 -7.42 18.65 0.72
CA GLY A 56 -8.85 18.85 0.97
C GLY A 56 -9.47 19.94 0.09
N TYR A 57 -8.67 20.94 -0.28
CA TYR A 57 -9.09 22.12 -1.06
C TYR A 57 -8.06 22.43 -2.13
N HIS A 58 -8.37 22.13 -3.39
CA HIS A 58 -7.45 22.35 -4.51
C HIS A 58 -7.34 23.81 -4.98
N THR A 59 -8.36 24.64 -4.68
CA THR A 59 -8.47 26.02 -5.16
C THR A 59 -8.14 27.07 -4.10
N ASN A 60 -7.95 26.67 -2.83
CA ASN A 60 -7.66 27.56 -1.72
C ASN A 60 -6.55 26.97 -0.84
N ALA A 61 -5.33 27.49 -1.00
CA ALA A 61 -4.14 26.99 -0.32
C ALA A 61 -4.21 27.16 1.22
N GLU A 62 -4.86 28.21 1.73
CA GLU A 62 -5.01 28.45 3.16
C GLU A 62 -5.97 27.43 3.80
N HIS A 63 -7.12 27.18 3.18
CA HIS A 63 -8.08 26.16 3.62
C HIS A 63 -7.49 24.75 3.52
N ASP A 64 -6.70 24.46 2.49
CA ASP A 64 -6.02 23.17 2.34
C ASP A 64 -4.98 22.95 3.44
N ALA A 65 -4.17 23.95 3.77
CA ALA A 65 -3.19 23.87 4.84
C ALA A 65 -3.85 23.62 6.21
N GLU A 66 -4.98 24.28 6.51
CA GLU A 66 -5.76 24.05 7.72
C GLU A 66 -6.38 22.66 7.77
N PHE A 67 -6.95 22.18 6.65
CA PHE A 67 -7.51 20.83 6.53
C PHE A 67 -6.44 19.79 6.81
N ARG A 68 -5.25 19.91 6.21
CA ARG A 68 -4.13 19.00 6.43
C ARG A 68 -3.65 19.01 7.87
N ARG A 69 -3.56 20.19 8.49
CA ARG A 69 -3.17 20.31 9.90
C ARG A 69 -4.15 19.60 10.84
N LEU A 70 -5.45 19.71 10.58
CA LEU A 70 -6.51 19.11 11.41
C LEU A 70 -6.62 17.60 11.22
N THR A 71 -6.29 17.08 10.04
CA THR A 71 -6.50 15.67 9.67
C THR A 71 -5.22 14.83 9.64
N HIS A 72 -4.06 15.47 9.74
CA HIS A 72 -2.74 14.81 9.57
C HIS A 72 -2.55 13.62 10.53
N ASP A 73 -2.73 13.84 11.82
CA ASP A 73 -2.51 12.81 12.84
C ASP A 73 -3.51 11.67 12.71
N GLU A 74 -4.76 11.98 12.39
CA GLU A 74 -5.81 10.99 12.18
C GLU A 74 -5.55 10.14 10.94
N LEU A 75 -5.15 10.76 9.82
CA LEU A 75 -4.79 10.04 8.60
C LEU A 75 -3.57 9.15 8.80
N ALA A 76 -2.53 9.65 9.45
CA ALA A 76 -1.34 8.86 9.76
C ALA A 76 -1.68 7.64 10.62
N ALA A 77 -2.50 7.82 11.66
CA ALA A 77 -2.96 6.76 12.53
C ALA A 77 -3.82 5.73 11.79
N THR A 78 -4.74 6.18 10.94
CA THR A 78 -5.63 5.32 10.14
C THR A 78 -4.84 4.48 9.15
N HIS A 79 -3.90 5.06 8.43
CA HIS A 79 -3.02 4.33 7.52
C HIS A 79 -2.15 3.32 8.26
N LYS A 80 -1.57 3.72 9.39
CA LYS A 80 -0.75 2.82 10.21
C LYS A 80 -1.54 1.63 10.72
N GLU A 81 -2.76 1.84 11.21
CA GLU A 81 -3.65 0.76 11.67
C GLU A 81 -3.99 -0.20 10.54
N MET A 82 -4.34 0.32 9.36
CA MET A 82 -4.61 -0.50 8.17
C MET A 82 -3.40 -1.35 7.77
N VAL A 83 -2.20 -0.79 7.84
CA VAL A 83 -0.95 -1.52 7.54
C VAL A 83 -0.67 -2.59 8.59
N ASN A 84 -0.83 -2.28 9.88
CA ASN A 84 -0.67 -3.25 10.97
C ASN A 84 -1.64 -4.42 10.84
N ASP A 85 -2.90 -4.17 10.57
CA ASP A 85 -3.90 -5.21 10.32
C ASP A 85 -3.51 -6.08 9.13
N SER A 86 -3.01 -5.47 8.08
CA SER A 86 -2.58 -6.18 6.86
C SER A 86 -1.36 -7.08 7.08
N ILE A 87 -0.44 -6.69 7.95
CA ILE A 87 0.68 -7.54 8.39
C ILE A 87 0.12 -8.79 9.10
N GLU A 88 -0.83 -8.61 10.01
CA GLU A 88 -1.46 -9.72 10.71
C GLU A 88 -2.20 -10.63 9.74
N PHE A 89 -2.97 -10.08 8.79
CA PHE A 89 -3.73 -10.86 7.80
C PHE A 89 -2.83 -11.75 6.96
N ILE A 90 -1.70 -11.25 6.47
CA ILE A 90 -0.80 -12.01 5.61
C ILE A 90 0.00 -13.07 6.37
N GLN A 91 0.20 -12.89 7.66
CA GLN A 91 0.88 -13.84 8.54
C GLN A 91 -0.06 -14.89 9.13
N ARG A 92 -1.36 -14.65 9.10
CA ARG A 92 -2.36 -15.55 9.68
C ARG A 92 -2.39 -16.90 8.97
N VAL A 93 -2.48 -17.94 9.75
CA VAL A 93 -2.84 -19.29 9.27
C VAL A 93 -4.36 -19.41 9.34
N GLY A 94 -5.02 -19.33 8.19
CA GLY A 94 -6.49 -19.41 8.16
C GLY A 94 -7.09 -18.54 7.07
N GLU A 95 -8.37 -18.26 7.22
CA GLU A 95 -9.15 -17.51 6.24
C GLU A 95 -9.23 -16.03 6.60
N LEU A 96 -9.38 -15.22 5.57
CA LEU A 96 -9.71 -13.81 5.64
C LEU A 96 -11.17 -13.61 5.25
N SER A 97 -11.86 -12.71 5.92
CA SER A 97 -13.15 -12.22 5.44
C SER A 97 -12.99 -11.32 4.22
N ALA A 98 -14.09 -11.03 3.52
CA ALA A 98 -14.08 -10.09 2.40
C ALA A 98 -13.63 -8.68 2.86
N ASP A 99 -14.06 -8.23 4.03
CA ASP A 99 -13.66 -6.93 4.57
C ASP A 99 -12.16 -6.88 4.92
N GLU A 100 -11.62 -7.97 5.47
CA GLU A 100 -10.20 -8.09 5.76
C GLU A 100 -9.36 -8.10 4.47
N LEU A 101 -9.79 -8.83 3.45
CA LEU A 101 -9.10 -8.82 2.16
C LEU A 101 -9.19 -7.46 1.47
N ASP A 102 -10.32 -6.75 1.51
CA ASP A 102 -10.46 -5.39 1.00
C ASP A 102 -9.51 -4.43 1.71
N ARG A 103 -9.42 -4.53 3.04
CA ARG A 103 -8.50 -3.73 3.85
C ARG A 103 -7.04 -4.00 3.49
N PHE A 104 -6.68 -5.25 3.29
CA PHE A 104 -5.36 -5.65 2.81
C PHE A 104 -5.05 -5.07 1.41
N VAL A 105 -5.97 -5.17 0.48
CA VAL A 105 -5.85 -4.61 -0.87
C VAL A 105 -5.58 -3.10 -0.83
N ARG A 106 -6.26 -2.37 0.04
CA ARG A 106 -6.03 -0.93 0.25
C ARG A 106 -4.63 -0.63 0.79
N ALA A 107 -4.14 -1.44 1.71
CA ALA A 107 -2.77 -1.30 2.25
C ALA A 107 -1.71 -1.57 1.17
N ILE A 108 -1.92 -2.60 0.34
CA ILE A 108 -1.02 -2.89 -0.78
C ILE A 108 -1.03 -1.76 -1.81
N ASN A 109 -2.19 -1.18 -2.12
CA ASN A 109 -2.27 -0.03 -3.00
C ASN A 109 -1.52 1.19 -2.43
N ALA A 110 -1.67 1.47 -1.14
CA ALA A 110 -0.94 2.56 -0.48
C ALA A 110 0.58 2.33 -0.57
N THR A 111 1.04 1.11 -0.29
CA THR A 111 2.46 0.74 -0.40
C THR A 111 2.96 0.91 -1.83
N ARG A 112 2.17 0.47 -2.82
CA ARG A 112 2.52 0.60 -4.23
C ARG A 112 2.62 2.07 -4.66
N LEU A 113 1.74 2.95 -4.20
CA LEU A 113 1.80 4.39 -4.46
C LEU A 113 3.08 5.02 -3.90
N VAL A 114 3.50 4.60 -2.71
CA VAL A 114 4.75 5.07 -2.09
C VAL A 114 5.95 4.62 -2.92
N VAL A 115 6.04 3.35 -3.27
CA VAL A 115 7.13 2.82 -4.11
C VAL A 115 7.13 3.50 -5.49
N GLY A 116 5.96 3.66 -6.11
CA GLY A 116 5.83 4.34 -7.40
C GLY A 116 6.30 5.79 -7.38
N THR A 117 6.13 6.48 -6.26
CA THR A 117 6.65 7.86 -6.09
C THR A 117 8.17 7.88 -5.95
N ILE A 118 8.76 6.90 -5.25
CA ILE A 118 10.22 6.74 -5.18
C ILE A 118 10.80 6.50 -6.57
N LEU A 119 10.12 5.70 -7.39
CA LEU A 119 10.52 5.42 -8.78
C LEU A 119 10.23 6.57 -9.75
N ASP A 120 9.46 7.57 -9.34
CA ASP A 120 8.95 8.65 -10.22
C ASP A 120 8.22 8.09 -11.46
N VAL A 121 7.34 7.09 -11.23
CA VAL A 121 6.60 6.41 -12.31
C VAL A 121 5.60 7.36 -12.94
N SER A 122 5.67 7.51 -14.27
CA SER A 122 4.66 8.16 -15.11
C SER A 122 3.88 7.12 -15.92
N GLU A 123 2.79 7.55 -16.57
CA GLU A 123 1.98 6.68 -17.43
C GLU A 123 2.77 6.06 -18.60
N ASP A 124 3.88 6.70 -18.99
CA ASP A 124 4.74 6.28 -20.09
C ASP A 124 5.88 5.34 -19.66
N ASP A 125 6.09 5.16 -18.34
CA ASP A 125 7.17 4.34 -17.80
C ASP A 125 6.71 2.89 -17.64
N THR A 126 7.16 2.01 -18.52
CA THR A 126 6.75 0.61 -18.55
C THR A 126 7.81 -0.36 -18.09
N GLU A 127 9.08 0.00 -18.20
CA GLU A 127 10.19 -0.91 -17.86
C GLU A 127 11.40 -0.15 -17.31
N PRO A 128 12.14 -0.76 -16.35
CA PRO A 128 13.40 -0.21 -15.88
C PRO A 128 14.44 -0.28 -17.00
N LYS A 129 15.34 0.70 -17.01
CA LYS A 129 16.52 0.65 -17.89
C LYS A 129 17.50 -0.41 -17.41
N PRO A 130 18.28 -1.04 -18.34
CA PRO A 130 19.39 -1.89 -17.92
C PRO A 130 20.32 -1.12 -16.97
N ASP A 131 20.78 -1.76 -15.90
CA ASP A 131 21.64 -1.20 -14.87
C ASP A 131 21.00 -0.05 -14.04
N ASP A 132 19.66 0.00 -13.95
CA ASP A 132 18.96 0.94 -13.09
C ASP A 132 19.29 0.68 -11.62
N PRO A 133 19.82 1.69 -10.87
CA PRO A 133 20.10 1.51 -9.43
C PRO A 133 18.84 1.26 -8.60
N LEU A 134 17.64 1.51 -9.15
CA LEU A 134 16.33 1.27 -8.53
C LEU A 134 15.67 -0.03 -9.01
N ALA A 135 16.43 -0.94 -9.61
CA ALA A 135 15.88 -2.20 -10.14
C ALA A 135 15.07 -2.99 -9.11
N ASP A 136 15.54 -3.08 -7.86
CA ASP A 136 14.84 -3.77 -6.78
C ASP A 136 13.49 -3.12 -6.44
N PHE A 137 13.41 -1.78 -6.53
CA PHE A 137 12.14 -1.06 -6.35
C PHE A 137 11.16 -1.32 -7.50
N TRP A 138 11.66 -1.46 -8.74
CA TRP A 138 10.83 -1.84 -9.88
C TRP A 138 10.25 -3.24 -9.72
N GLU A 139 11.06 -4.21 -9.31
CA GLU A 139 10.59 -5.57 -9.02
C GLU A 139 9.52 -5.57 -7.92
N MET A 140 9.74 -4.79 -6.86
CA MET A 140 8.77 -4.65 -5.78
C MET A 140 7.48 -3.97 -6.26
N TYR A 141 7.57 -2.93 -7.08
CA TYR A 141 6.42 -2.22 -7.65
C TYR A 141 5.55 -3.17 -8.49
N ASP A 142 6.17 -3.97 -9.34
CA ASP A 142 5.48 -4.95 -10.17
C ASP A 142 4.85 -6.07 -9.33
N PHE A 143 5.58 -6.56 -8.33
CA PHE A 143 5.07 -7.56 -7.40
C PHE A 143 3.86 -7.05 -6.62
N LEU A 144 3.92 -5.84 -6.08
CA LEU A 144 2.78 -5.21 -5.39
C LEU A 144 1.58 -5.02 -6.33
N GLY A 145 1.83 -4.66 -7.59
CA GLY A 145 0.80 -4.55 -8.63
C GLY A 145 0.13 -5.89 -8.91
N TRP A 146 0.90 -6.97 -8.98
CA TRP A 146 0.37 -8.31 -9.14
C TRP A 146 -0.45 -8.76 -7.93
N VAL A 147 0.03 -8.54 -6.71
CA VAL A 147 -0.71 -8.87 -5.48
C VAL A 147 -2.02 -8.09 -5.40
N LEU A 148 -1.99 -6.79 -5.70
CA LEU A 148 -3.17 -5.93 -5.76
C LEU A 148 -4.22 -6.49 -6.73
N TYR A 149 -3.78 -6.81 -7.94
CA TYR A 149 -4.62 -7.40 -8.97
C TYR A 149 -5.26 -8.73 -8.52
N GLN A 150 -4.46 -9.63 -7.91
CA GLN A 150 -4.95 -10.90 -7.38
C GLN A 150 -5.99 -10.71 -6.27
N GLY A 151 -5.79 -9.76 -5.38
CA GLY A 151 -6.73 -9.43 -4.32
C GLY A 151 -8.05 -8.91 -4.86
N LEU A 152 -8.01 -7.98 -5.82
CA LEU A 152 -9.19 -7.43 -6.49
C LEU A 152 -9.96 -8.51 -7.26
N THR A 153 -9.26 -9.36 -7.99
CA THR A 153 -9.85 -10.49 -8.73
C THR A 153 -10.55 -11.47 -7.78
N ALA A 154 -9.93 -11.79 -6.65
CA ALA A 154 -10.53 -12.65 -5.64
C ALA A 154 -11.84 -12.05 -5.08
N LEU A 155 -11.83 -10.75 -4.76
CA LEU A 155 -12.99 -10.03 -4.21
C LEU A 155 -14.15 -9.95 -5.23
N THR A 156 -13.86 -9.65 -6.48
CA THR A 156 -14.90 -9.45 -7.51
C THR A 156 -15.40 -10.76 -8.12
N GLY A 157 -14.66 -11.84 -8.01
CA GLY A 157 -14.96 -13.12 -8.65
C GLY A 157 -14.77 -13.11 -10.17
N ASN A 158 -14.26 -12.04 -10.73
CA ASN A 158 -13.96 -11.92 -12.15
C ASN A 158 -12.45 -12.10 -12.37
N ALA A 159 -12.07 -13.17 -13.05
CA ALA A 159 -10.81 -13.17 -13.78
C ALA A 159 -11.00 -12.25 -15.01
N PRO A 160 -9.98 -11.48 -15.39
CA PRO A 160 -10.06 -10.63 -16.57
C PRO A 160 -10.20 -11.48 -17.84
#